data_e28d3da95186bd562a37266932573790
#
_entry.id   e28d3da95186bd562a37266932573790
#
_cell.length_a   1.000
_cell.length_b   1.000
_cell.length_c   1.000
_cell.angle_alpha   90.00
_cell.angle_beta   90.00
_cell.angle_gamma   90.00
#
_symmetry.space_group_name_H-M   'P 1'
#
loop_
_entity.id
_entity.type
_entity.pdbx_description
1 polymer ?
#
loop_
_entity_poly.entity_id
_entity_poly.type
_entity_poly.pdbx_seq_one_letter_code
_entity_poly.pdbx_strand_id
1 'polypeptide(L)'
;KTKEYSPEEMAEFRLSGGEVIEKRRDSNGFMEIMHDIFHMPKIMLQLGLCQFFAWFALYSMWVYSTPAIAEHVYGATDPASAEYAMAGDKVGELFSIYNFVAMLFALLLIPIARHLGRKMTHALCLCLGGAGLVSLYLLNNTGMMVFSMIGIGIAWASILAMPYAILSDSLPADKMGTYMGIFNFFITIPQITNG
;
A
#
# COMPACT_ATOMS: atom_id res chain seq x y z
N LYS A 1 -18.94 6.25 -15.67
CA LYS A 1 -20.03 6.30 -14.65
C LYS A 1 -20.59 4.89 -14.59
N THR A 2 -20.22 4.11 -13.61
CA THR A 2 -20.90 2.86 -13.24
C THR A 2 -22.26 3.26 -12.67
N LYS A 3 -23.34 2.89 -13.35
CA LYS A 3 -24.70 3.06 -12.85
C LYS A 3 -24.98 1.89 -11.92
N GLU A 4 -25.16 2.15 -10.63
CA GLU A 4 -25.73 1.15 -9.73
C GLU A 4 -27.22 1.03 -10.04
N TYR A 5 -27.63 -0.16 -10.43
CA TYR A 5 -29.03 -0.47 -10.71
C TYR A 5 -29.76 -0.75 -9.40
N SER A 6 -30.95 -0.17 -9.22
CA SER A 6 -31.82 -0.51 -8.09
C SER A 6 -32.29 -1.97 -8.18
N PRO A 7 -32.70 -2.59 -7.06
CA PRO A 7 -33.27 -3.96 -7.09
C PRO A 7 -34.43 -4.10 -8.06
N GLU A 8 -35.23 -3.05 -8.25
CA GLU A 8 -36.37 -3.01 -9.15
C GLU A 8 -35.92 -2.97 -10.62
N GLU A 9 -34.92 -2.13 -10.97
CA GLU A 9 -34.34 -2.09 -12.31
C GLU A 9 -33.66 -3.42 -12.67
N MET A 10 -33.05 -4.12 -11.69
CA MET A 10 -32.47 -5.45 -11.90
C MET A 10 -33.55 -6.52 -12.12
N ALA A 11 -34.68 -6.40 -11.46
CA ALA A 11 -35.83 -7.30 -11.68
C ALA A 11 -36.44 -7.10 -13.07
N GLU A 12 -36.61 -5.86 -13.50
CA GLU A 12 -37.11 -5.49 -14.83
C GLU A 12 -36.17 -5.96 -15.96
N PHE A 13 -34.82 -5.81 -15.75
CA PHE A 13 -33.81 -6.32 -16.68
C PHE A 13 -33.89 -7.86 -16.83
N ARG A 14 -34.11 -8.59 -15.73
CA ARG A 14 -34.31 -10.05 -15.77
C ARG A 14 -35.60 -10.44 -16.50
N LEU A 15 -36.68 -9.69 -16.33
CA LEU A 15 -37.95 -9.93 -17.00
C LEU A 15 -37.91 -9.61 -18.51
N SER A 16 -37.08 -8.68 -18.92
CA SER A 16 -36.89 -8.31 -20.35
C SER A 16 -35.97 -9.28 -21.12
N GLY A 17 -35.60 -10.42 -20.55
CA GLY A 17 -34.77 -11.44 -21.19
C GLY A 17 -33.27 -11.10 -21.18
N GLY A 18 -32.87 -10.12 -20.40
CA GLY A 18 -31.45 -9.86 -20.10
C GLY A 18 -30.88 -11.03 -19.28
N GLU A 19 -30.11 -11.89 -19.91
CA GLU A 19 -29.33 -12.88 -19.19
C GLU A 19 -28.32 -12.12 -18.30
N VAL A 20 -28.59 -12.11 -16.99
CA VAL A 20 -27.52 -11.95 -16.02
C VAL A 20 -26.64 -13.17 -16.25
N ILE A 21 -25.48 -12.98 -16.87
CA ILE A 21 -24.46 -14.02 -16.92
C ILE A 21 -24.02 -14.24 -15.47
N GLU A 22 -24.80 -15.04 -14.75
CA GLU A 22 -24.28 -15.77 -13.60
C GLU A 22 -23.19 -16.68 -14.17
N LYS A 23 -21.97 -16.15 -14.20
CA LYS A 23 -20.80 -16.96 -14.49
C LYS A 23 -20.84 -18.11 -13.48
N ARG A 24 -21.37 -19.27 -13.91
CA ARG A 24 -21.32 -20.51 -13.14
C ARG A 24 -19.90 -20.55 -12.54
N ARG A 25 -19.84 -20.50 -11.23
CA ARG A 25 -18.64 -20.85 -10.48
C ARG A 25 -18.47 -22.36 -10.66
N ASP A 26 -17.99 -22.73 -11.86
CA ASP A 26 -17.54 -24.10 -12.07
C ASP A 26 -16.40 -24.42 -11.08
N SER A 27 -16.35 -25.64 -10.63
CA SER A 27 -15.51 -26.22 -9.59
C SER A 27 -13.98 -26.04 -9.77
N ASN A 28 -13.54 -25.24 -10.71
CA ASN A 28 -12.15 -24.99 -11.09
C ASN A 28 -11.64 -23.57 -10.76
N GLY A 29 -12.33 -22.82 -9.89
CA GLY A 29 -11.94 -21.44 -9.54
C GLY A 29 -10.49 -21.33 -9.03
N PHE A 30 -10.00 -22.33 -8.32
CA PHE A 30 -8.60 -22.36 -7.87
C PHE A 30 -7.63 -22.51 -9.06
N MET A 31 -7.93 -23.36 -10.03
CA MET A 31 -7.09 -23.55 -11.22
C MET A 31 -7.11 -22.31 -12.12
N GLU A 32 -8.25 -21.61 -12.21
CA GLU A 32 -8.35 -20.34 -12.94
C GLU A 32 -7.50 -19.25 -12.25
N ILE A 33 -7.53 -19.15 -10.93
CA ILE A 33 -6.68 -18.20 -10.17
C ILE A 33 -5.19 -18.53 -10.39
N MET A 34 -4.81 -19.79 -10.30
CA MET A 34 -3.43 -20.21 -10.56
C MET A 34 -3.00 -19.88 -11.99
N HIS A 35 -3.85 -20.14 -12.98
CA HIS A 35 -3.60 -19.75 -14.37
C HIS A 35 -3.42 -18.23 -14.50
N ASP A 36 -4.30 -17.45 -13.90
CA ASP A 36 -4.25 -15.98 -13.95
C ASP A 36 -3.00 -15.41 -13.23
N ILE A 37 -2.49 -16.07 -12.18
CA ILE A 37 -1.21 -15.71 -11.53
C ILE A 37 -0.04 -15.85 -12.52
N PHE A 38 0.03 -16.95 -13.29
CA PHE A 38 1.11 -17.17 -14.24
C PHE A 38 0.97 -16.35 -15.54
N HIS A 39 -0.23 -15.86 -15.84
CA HIS A 39 -0.53 -15.10 -17.04
C HIS A 39 -0.88 -13.63 -16.76
N MET A 40 -0.50 -13.12 -15.57
CA MET A 40 -0.80 -11.75 -15.20
C MET A 40 -0.15 -10.73 -16.14
N PRO A 41 -0.80 -9.59 -16.41
CA PRO A 41 -0.24 -8.52 -17.23
C PRO A 41 1.12 -8.03 -16.71
N LYS A 42 2.05 -7.72 -17.60
CA LYS A 42 3.40 -7.24 -17.24
C LYS A 42 3.38 -6.04 -16.30
N ILE A 43 2.44 -5.12 -16.51
CA ILE A 43 2.30 -3.93 -15.66
C ILE A 43 1.92 -4.32 -14.22
N MET A 44 1.07 -5.33 -14.05
CA MET A 44 0.68 -5.84 -12.74
C MET A 44 1.86 -6.48 -12.02
N LEU A 45 2.68 -7.27 -12.72
CA LEU A 45 3.89 -7.88 -12.16
C LEU A 45 4.91 -6.82 -11.73
N GLN A 46 5.19 -5.83 -12.59
CA GLN A 46 6.11 -4.74 -12.28
C GLN A 46 5.66 -3.93 -11.06
N LEU A 47 4.37 -3.59 -11.03
CA LEU A 47 3.80 -2.84 -9.92
C LEU A 47 3.72 -3.70 -8.65
N GLY A 48 3.43 -4.99 -8.78
CA GLY A 48 3.45 -5.96 -7.69
C GLY A 48 4.83 -6.06 -7.03
N LEU A 49 5.91 -6.11 -7.82
CA LEU A 49 7.27 -6.10 -7.28
C LEU A 49 7.58 -4.81 -6.52
N CYS A 50 7.16 -3.65 -7.06
CA CYS A 50 7.29 -2.38 -6.33
C CYS A 50 6.53 -2.41 -5.00
N GLN A 51 5.28 -2.94 -5.01
CA GLN A 51 4.47 -3.08 -3.81
C GLN A 51 5.11 -4.03 -2.80
N PHE A 52 5.63 -5.18 -3.25
CA PHE A 52 6.29 -6.14 -2.40
C PHE A 52 7.42 -5.48 -1.58
N PHE A 53 8.35 -4.80 -2.25
CA PHE A 53 9.47 -4.16 -1.55
C PHE A 53 9.04 -2.95 -0.71
N ALA A 54 8.06 -2.17 -1.16
CA ALA A 54 7.53 -1.05 -0.39
C ALA A 54 6.87 -1.52 0.91
N TRP A 55 6.04 -2.57 0.84
CA TRP A 55 5.39 -3.14 2.03
C TRP A 55 6.38 -3.88 2.94
N PHE A 56 7.38 -4.55 2.37
CA PHE A 56 8.45 -5.15 3.16
C PHE A 56 9.19 -4.10 3.99
N ALA A 57 9.59 -2.99 3.35
CA ALA A 57 10.30 -1.90 4.01
C ALA A 57 9.46 -1.20 5.09
N LEU A 58 8.19 -0.89 4.80
CA LEU A 58 7.29 -0.24 5.75
C LEU A 58 6.94 -1.17 6.92
N TYR A 59 6.72 -2.45 6.66
CA TYR A 59 6.44 -3.40 7.72
C TYR A 59 7.64 -3.58 8.65
N SER A 60 8.86 -3.66 8.08
CA SER A 60 10.10 -3.62 8.87
C SER A 60 10.17 -2.37 9.75
N MET A 61 9.83 -1.20 9.21
CA MET A 61 9.78 0.03 9.98
C MET A 61 8.81 -0.08 11.17
N TRP A 62 7.59 -0.61 10.94
CA TRP A 62 6.59 -0.73 12.01
C TRP A 62 7.01 -1.69 13.11
N VAL A 63 7.64 -2.81 12.75
CA VAL A 63 8.04 -3.85 13.73
C VAL A 63 9.32 -3.46 14.47
N TYR A 64 10.30 -2.89 13.76
CA TYR A 64 11.65 -2.71 14.30
C TYR A 64 11.98 -1.28 14.74
N SER A 65 11.11 -0.27 14.54
CA SER A 65 11.42 1.12 14.91
C SER A 65 11.61 1.29 16.41
N THR A 66 10.76 0.67 17.26
CA THR A 66 10.91 0.81 18.72
C THR A 66 12.23 0.24 19.22
N PRO A 67 12.58 -1.04 18.98
CA PRO A 67 13.87 -1.56 19.43
C PRO A 67 15.05 -0.81 18.82
N ALA A 68 14.98 -0.43 17.54
CA ALA A 68 16.08 0.29 16.89
C ALA A 68 16.32 1.69 17.50
N ILE A 69 15.26 2.45 17.78
CA ILE A 69 15.37 3.78 18.39
C ILE A 69 15.77 3.63 19.88
N ALA A 70 15.24 2.62 20.59
CA ALA A 70 15.61 2.35 21.98
C ALA A 70 17.12 2.09 22.10
N GLU A 71 17.68 1.22 21.26
CA GLU A 71 19.10 0.88 21.31
C GLU A 71 19.96 2.03 20.79
N HIS A 72 19.65 2.59 19.62
CA HIS A 72 20.51 3.52 18.92
C HIS A 72 20.50 4.94 19.48
N VAL A 73 19.35 5.40 19.99
CA VAL A 73 19.18 6.77 20.50
C VAL A 73 19.20 6.84 22.03
N TYR A 74 18.57 5.87 22.69
CA TYR A 74 18.46 5.86 24.16
C TYR A 74 19.44 4.91 24.83
N GLY A 75 20.17 4.05 24.07
CA GLY A 75 21.11 3.07 24.62
C GLY A 75 20.44 1.96 25.43
N ALA A 76 19.13 1.72 25.22
CA ALA A 76 18.33 0.78 25.98
C ALA A 76 18.10 -0.51 25.19
N THR A 77 18.51 -1.64 25.76
CA THR A 77 18.29 -2.98 25.18
C THR A 77 17.27 -3.81 25.96
N ASP A 78 16.96 -3.42 27.21
CA ASP A 78 15.97 -4.09 28.03
C ASP A 78 14.57 -3.52 27.77
N PRO A 79 13.62 -4.33 27.22
CA PRO A 79 12.24 -3.89 26.99
C PRO A 79 11.48 -3.44 28.26
N ALA A 80 11.95 -3.81 29.45
CA ALA A 80 11.34 -3.40 30.71
C ALA A 80 11.88 -2.07 31.23
N SER A 81 12.88 -1.49 30.59
CA SER A 81 13.49 -0.21 31.01
C SER A 81 12.59 0.99 30.73
N ALA A 82 12.74 2.06 31.52
CA ALA A 82 12.03 3.32 31.31
C ALA A 82 12.45 3.99 29.97
N GLU A 83 13.72 3.87 29.61
CA GLU A 83 14.28 4.39 28.37
C GLU A 83 13.67 3.71 27.14
N TYR A 84 13.41 2.40 27.22
CA TYR A 84 12.72 1.67 26.14
C TYR A 84 11.26 2.13 26.00
N ALA A 85 10.58 2.37 27.10
CA ALA A 85 9.23 2.93 27.08
C ALA A 85 9.21 4.33 26.45
N MET A 86 10.20 5.20 26.78
CA MET A 86 10.35 6.53 26.14
C MET A 86 10.59 6.41 24.64
N ALA A 87 11.34 5.42 24.18
CA ALA A 87 11.54 5.15 22.76
C ALA A 87 10.22 4.77 22.08
N GLY A 88 9.40 3.94 22.72
CA GLY A 88 8.06 3.57 22.23
C GLY A 88 7.14 4.77 22.06
N ASP A 89 7.09 5.66 23.07
CA ASP A 89 6.31 6.91 23.00
C ASP A 89 6.78 7.78 21.84
N LYS A 90 8.09 7.89 21.65
CA LYS A 90 8.67 8.67 20.55
C LYS A 90 8.36 8.08 19.18
N VAL A 91 8.38 6.76 19.03
CA VAL A 91 7.95 6.09 17.81
C VAL A 91 6.48 6.35 17.53
N GLY A 92 5.61 6.31 18.55
CA GLY A 92 4.20 6.68 18.43
C GLY A 92 3.99 8.11 17.92
N GLU A 93 4.75 9.07 18.44
CA GLU A 93 4.77 10.45 17.94
C GLU A 93 5.19 10.52 16.46
N LEU A 94 6.32 9.90 16.10
CA LEU A 94 6.82 9.87 14.73
C LEU A 94 5.81 9.22 13.78
N PHE A 95 5.17 8.14 14.19
CA PHE A 95 4.16 7.47 13.37
C PHE A 95 2.90 8.32 13.20
N SER A 96 2.53 9.10 14.18
CA SER A 96 1.44 10.08 14.06
C SER A 96 1.76 11.15 13.02
N ILE A 97 3.02 11.61 12.96
CA ILE A 97 3.47 12.62 12.01
C ILE A 97 3.38 12.09 10.58
N TYR A 98 3.93 10.90 10.26
CA TYR A 98 3.85 10.41 8.88
C TYR A 98 2.41 10.13 8.44
N ASN A 99 1.54 9.64 9.33
CA ASN A 99 0.13 9.47 9.01
C ASN A 99 -0.57 10.81 8.74
N PHE A 100 -0.27 11.84 9.53
CA PHE A 100 -0.80 13.18 9.30
C PHE A 100 -0.33 13.76 7.96
N VAL A 101 0.95 13.61 7.64
CA VAL A 101 1.51 14.02 6.33
C VAL A 101 0.83 13.25 5.20
N ALA A 102 0.63 11.93 5.34
CA ALA A 102 -0.04 11.11 4.34
C ALA A 102 -1.49 11.57 4.09
N MET A 103 -2.22 11.91 5.15
CA MET A 103 -3.57 12.45 5.05
C MET A 103 -3.61 13.74 4.24
N LEU A 104 -2.71 14.70 4.55
CA LEU A 104 -2.65 15.97 3.83
C LEU A 104 -2.19 15.77 2.38
N PHE A 105 -1.18 14.93 2.16
CA PHE A 105 -0.63 14.68 0.83
C PHE A 105 -1.61 13.91 -0.07
N ALA A 106 -2.48 13.07 0.47
CA ALA A 106 -3.50 12.38 -0.28
C ALA A 106 -4.41 13.34 -1.06
N LEU A 107 -4.69 14.55 -0.52
CA LEU A 107 -5.47 15.59 -1.20
C LEU A 107 -4.71 16.17 -2.42
N LEU A 108 -3.38 16.22 -2.35
CA LEU A 108 -2.52 16.74 -3.41
C LEU A 108 -2.18 15.68 -4.46
N LEU A 109 -2.36 14.41 -4.13
CA LEU A 109 -1.96 13.30 -4.98
C LEU A 109 -2.69 13.30 -6.33
N ILE A 110 -3.99 13.62 -6.33
CA ILE A 110 -4.81 13.67 -7.54
C ILE A 110 -4.34 14.77 -8.51
N PRO A 111 -4.22 16.04 -8.10
CA PRO A 111 -3.74 17.10 -8.99
C PRO A 111 -2.30 16.84 -9.48
N ILE A 112 -1.40 16.35 -8.62
CA ILE A 112 -0.03 16.02 -9.02
C ILE A 112 -0.04 14.90 -10.08
N ALA A 113 -0.82 13.84 -9.89
CA ALA A 113 -0.92 12.74 -10.84
C ALA A 113 -1.55 13.14 -12.18
N ARG A 114 -2.40 14.17 -12.21
CA ARG A 114 -2.93 14.73 -13.46
C ARG A 114 -1.85 15.44 -14.28
N HIS A 115 -0.88 16.09 -13.65
CA HIS A 115 0.20 16.81 -14.34
C HIS A 115 1.38 15.92 -14.71
N LEU A 116 1.84 15.07 -13.80
CA LEU A 116 3.03 14.23 -13.98
C LEU A 116 2.72 12.83 -14.50
N GLY A 117 1.44 12.42 -14.45
CA GLY A 117 1.03 11.04 -14.69
C GLY A 117 1.20 10.15 -13.44
N ARG A 118 0.34 9.14 -13.31
CA ARG A 118 0.26 8.28 -12.11
C ARG A 118 1.57 7.53 -11.82
N LYS A 119 2.22 6.99 -12.85
CA LYS A 119 3.47 6.21 -12.70
C LYS A 119 4.62 7.06 -12.19
N MET A 120 4.82 8.25 -12.77
CA MET A 120 5.89 9.16 -12.34
C MET A 120 5.64 9.68 -10.93
N THR A 121 4.39 10.07 -10.62
CA THR A 121 4.01 10.49 -9.26
C THR A 121 4.32 9.41 -8.24
N HIS A 122 3.93 8.16 -8.51
CA HIS A 122 4.22 7.03 -7.63
C HIS A 122 5.73 6.81 -7.44
N ALA A 123 6.51 6.83 -8.52
CA ALA A 123 7.95 6.66 -8.47
C ALA A 123 8.63 7.76 -7.62
N LEU A 124 8.26 9.03 -7.81
CA LEU A 124 8.80 10.14 -7.02
C LEU A 124 8.44 10.01 -5.53
N CYS A 125 7.20 9.65 -5.22
CA CYS A 125 6.78 9.41 -3.84
C CYS A 125 7.57 8.27 -3.19
N LEU A 126 7.81 7.16 -3.92
CA LEU A 126 8.63 6.05 -3.41
C LEU A 126 10.09 6.45 -3.19
N CYS A 127 10.67 7.27 -4.07
CA CYS A 127 12.03 7.80 -3.88
C CYS A 127 12.12 8.68 -2.62
N LEU A 128 11.13 9.54 -2.37
CA LEU A 128 11.07 10.36 -1.16
C LEU A 128 10.91 9.49 0.10
N GLY A 129 10.05 8.47 0.05
CA GLY A 129 9.90 7.53 1.16
C GLY A 129 11.15 6.70 1.43
N GLY A 130 11.83 6.22 0.38
CA GLY A 130 13.10 5.52 0.49
C GLY A 130 14.21 6.41 1.10
N ALA A 131 14.30 7.66 0.67
CA ALA A 131 15.20 8.64 1.28
C ALA A 131 14.86 8.89 2.76
N GLY A 132 13.56 8.98 3.08
CA GLY A 132 13.08 9.06 4.46
C GLY A 132 13.51 7.88 5.31
N LEU A 133 13.33 6.64 4.82
CA LEU A 133 13.73 5.43 5.55
C LEU A 133 15.26 5.35 5.75
N VAL A 134 16.05 5.67 4.73
CA VAL A 134 17.51 5.70 4.84
C VAL A 134 17.95 6.77 5.84
N SER A 135 17.32 7.95 5.83
CA SER A 135 17.66 9.02 6.76
C SER A 135 17.34 8.67 8.22
N LEU A 136 16.32 7.85 8.50
CA LEU A 136 16.06 7.34 9.87
C LEU A 136 17.26 6.59 10.44
N TYR A 137 17.93 5.78 9.63
CA TYR A 137 19.12 5.04 10.04
C TYR A 137 20.32 5.96 10.30
N LEU A 138 20.44 7.06 9.55
CA LEU A 138 21.57 8.00 9.63
C LEU A 138 21.42 9.03 10.75
N LEU A 139 20.20 9.26 11.24
CA LEU A 139 19.91 10.30 12.22
C LEU A 139 19.85 9.74 13.64
N ASN A 140 20.70 10.30 14.54
CA ASN A 140 20.71 9.96 15.97
C ASN A 140 19.89 10.93 16.81
N ASN A 141 19.19 11.86 16.18
CA ASN A 141 18.37 12.88 16.86
C ASN A 141 16.91 12.71 16.47
N THR A 142 16.09 12.39 17.44
CA THR A 142 14.65 12.16 17.23
C THR A 142 13.90 13.37 16.69
N GLY A 143 14.35 14.59 16.99
CA GLY A 143 13.78 15.81 16.44
C GLY A 143 14.01 15.94 14.93
N MET A 144 15.17 15.49 14.43
CA MET A 144 15.47 15.46 12.99
C MET A 144 14.76 14.33 12.26
N MET A 145 14.41 13.23 12.94
CA MET A 145 13.64 12.12 12.36
C MET A 145 12.24 12.54 11.88
N VAL A 146 11.73 13.67 12.34
CA VAL A 146 10.47 14.27 11.83
C VAL A 146 10.55 14.53 10.33
N PHE A 147 11.69 14.98 9.82
CA PHE A 147 11.88 15.21 8.38
C PHE A 147 11.83 13.88 7.59
N SER A 148 12.34 12.80 8.16
CA SER A 148 12.24 11.45 7.59
C SER A 148 10.77 11.04 7.46
N MET A 149 9.94 11.33 8.48
CA MET A 149 8.52 11.01 8.50
C MET A 149 7.72 11.76 7.44
N ILE A 150 8.17 12.94 7.00
CA ILE A 150 7.54 13.66 5.88
C ILE A 150 7.69 12.86 4.59
N GLY A 151 8.89 12.39 4.25
CA GLY A 151 9.13 11.57 3.07
C GLY A 151 8.36 10.25 3.10
N ILE A 152 8.34 9.58 4.26
CA ILE A 152 7.60 8.33 4.48
C ILE A 152 6.10 8.55 4.34
N GLY A 153 5.54 9.64 4.87
CA GLY A 153 4.13 9.98 4.76
C GLY A 153 3.69 10.24 3.32
N ILE A 154 4.52 10.92 2.53
CA ILE A 154 4.28 11.13 1.09
C ILE A 154 4.24 9.78 0.36
N ALA A 155 5.19 8.89 0.63
CA ALA A 155 5.20 7.56 0.04
C ALA A 155 3.99 6.73 0.47
N TRP A 156 3.62 6.78 1.74
CA TRP A 156 2.47 6.05 2.29
C TRP A 156 1.17 6.41 1.59
N ALA A 157 0.87 7.70 1.41
CA ALA A 157 -0.28 8.16 0.66
C ALA A 157 -0.31 7.59 -0.77
N SER A 158 0.85 7.56 -1.43
CA SER A 158 0.98 7.05 -2.79
C SER A 158 0.87 5.52 -2.86
N ILE A 159 1.44 4.78 -1.92
CA ILE A 159 1.39 3.31 -1.83
C ILE A 159 -0.04 2.81 -1.69
N LEU A 160 -0.89 3.53 -0.95
CA LEU A 160 -2.28 3.17 -0.75
C LEU A 160 -3.17 3.47 -1.97
N ALA A 161 -2.85 4.48 -2.77
CA ALA A 161 -3.76 4.96 -3.82
C ALA A 161 -3.27 4.65 -5.25
N MET A 162 -2.00 4.93 -5.57
CA MET A 162 -1.52 4.93 -6.96
C MET A 162 -1.47 3.55 -7.61
N PRO A 163 -1.05 2.47 -6.94
CA PRO A 163 -1.03 1.14 -7.55
C PRO A 163 -2.40 0.69 -8.03
N TYR A 164 -3.43 0.86 -7.20
CA TYR A 164 -4.80 0.51 -7.57
C TYR A 164 -5.34 1.38 -8.71
N ALA A 165 -5.03 2.68 -8.70
CA ALA A 165 -5.40 3.59 -9.78
C ALA A 165 -4.71 3.27 -11.11
N ILE A 166 -3.46 2.78 -11.10
CA ILE A 166 -2.73 2.36 -12.29
C ILE A 166 -3.30 1.02 -12.81
N LEU A 167 -3.59 0.08 -11.90
CA LEU A 167 -4.14 -1.22 -12.27
C LEU A 167 -5.54 -1.10 -12.86
N SER A 168 -6.41 -0.29 -12.26
CA SER A 168 -7.79 -0.13 -12.74
C SER A 168 -7.89 0.36 -14.19
N ASP A 169 -6.90 1.13 -14.66
CA ASP A 169 -6.84 1.58 -16.05
C ASP A 169 -6.26 0.52 -17.01
N SER A 170 -5.63 -0.51 -16.48
CA SER A 170 -4.82 -1.47 -17.24
C SER A 170 -5.39 -2.89 -17.27
N LEU A 171 -6.38 -3.17 -16.44
CA LEU A 171 -6.97 -4.50 -16.29
C LEU A 171 -8.32 -4.59 -17.02
N PRO A 172 -8.64 -5.79 -17.58
CA PRO A 172 -9.96 -6.06 -18.13
C PRO A 172 -11.04 -5.97 -17.04
N ALA A 173 -12.16 -5.34 -17.36
CA ALA A 173 -13.23 -5.09 -16.40
C ALA A 173 -13.85 -6.37 -15.83
N ASP A 174 -13.95 -7.42 -16.64
CA ASP A 174 -14.51 -8.74 -16.29
C ASP A 174 -13.63 -9.53 -15.32
N LYS A 175 -12.31 -9.29 -15.30
CA LYS A 175 -11.33 -9.93 -14.41
C LYS A 175 -10.78 -9.01 -13.31
N MET A 176 -11.29 -7.80 -13.20
CA MET A 176 -10.80 -6.78 -12.25
C MET A 176 -10.74 -7.31 -10.82
N GLY A 177 -11.81 -7.95 -10.33
CA GLY A 177 -11.86 -8.48 -8.97
C GLY A 177 -10.82 -9.57 -8.70
N THR A 178 -10.63 -10.49 -9.64
CA THR A 178 -9.63 -11.57 -9.53
C THR A 178 -8.22 -11.00 -9.50
N TYR A 179 -7.88 -10.10 -10.41
CA TYR A 179 -6.55 -9.50 -10.46
C TYR A 179 -6.25 -8.58 -9.26
N MET A 180 -7.24 -7.84 -8.74
CA MET A 180 -7.06 -7.08 -7.50
C MET A 180 -6.81 -8.01 -6.29
N GLY A 181 -7.50 -9.15 -6.24
CA GLY A 181 -7.25 -10.19 -5.23
C GLY A 181 -5.84 -10.77 -5.32
N ILE A 182 -5.37 -11.11 -6.52
CA ILE A 182 -4.00 -11.61 -6.77
C ILE A 182 -2.96 -10.51 -6.41
N PHE A 183 -3.24 -9.26 -6.72
CA PHE A 183 -2.35 -8.15 -6.40
C PHE A 183 -2.12 -7.98 -4.90
N ASN A 184 -3.12 -8.29 -4.07
CA ASN A 184 -2.97 -8.24 -2.62
C ASN A 184 -1.96 -9.27 -2.06
N PHE A 185 -1.61 -10.31 -2.80
CA PHE A 185 -0.52 -11.21 -2.39
C PHE A 185 0.83 -10.49 -2.33
N PHE A 186 1.08 -9.51 -3.21
CA PHE A 186 2.29 -8.68 -3.16
C PHE A 186 2.33 -7.74 -1.95
N ILE A 187 1.23 -7.61 -1.24
CA ILE A 187 1.11 -6.87 0.02
C ILE A 187 1.26 -7.82 1.21
N THR A 188 0.58 -8.96 1.18
CA THR A 188 0.49 -9.89 2.31
C THR A 188 1.75 -10.72 2.49
N ILE A 189 2.33 -11.23 1.39
CA ILE A 189 3.53 -12.09 1.45
C ILE A 189 4.72 -11.38 2.13
N PRO A 190 5.08 -10.11 1.77
CA PRO A 190 6.17 -9.43 2.44
C PRO A 190 5.92 -9.21 3.94
N GLN A 191 4.69 -9.04 4.36
CA GLN A 191 4.36 -8.90 5.79
C GLN A 191 4.55 -10.22 6.54
N ILE A 192 4.13 -11.36 5.95
CA ILE A 192 4.32 -12.69 6.55
C ILE A 192 5.80 -13.05 6.63
N THR A 193 6.59 -12.69 5.61
CA THR A 193 8.01 -13.05 5.56
C THR A 193 8.88 -12.17 6.45
N ASN A 194 8.38 -11.03 6.91
CA ASN A 194 9.11 -10.05 7.71
C ASN A 194 8.69 -10.06 9.20
N GLY A 195 7.59 -10.68 9.54
CA GLY A 195 7.10 -10.88 10.91
C GLY A 195 7.48 -12.24 11.44
#